data_75462a6c8b97e8b189ba64d0ce2fbd42
#
_entry.id   75462a6c8b97e8b189ba64d0ce2fbd42
#
_cell.length_a   1.000
_cell.length_b   1.000
_cell.length_c   1.000
_cell.angle_alpha   90.00
_cell.angle_beta   90.00
_cell.angle_gamma   90.00
#
_symmetry.space_group_name_H-M   'P 1'
#
loop_
_entity.id
_entity.type
_entity.pdbx_description
1 polymer ?
#
loop_
_entity_poly.entity_id
_entity_poly.type
_entity_poly.pdbx_seq_one_letter_code
_entity_poly.pdbx_strand_id
1 'polypeptide(L)'
;MPLSFGGHPFFALFIIMEILDLHGVRHEDAEFKIHRFIYRASFPCKIITGHSAAMKDIVNSVIKEYDLKSHYENYVNNGCLVVTEHRNG
;
A
#
# COMPACT_ATOMS: atom_id res chain seq x y z
N MET A 1 24.89 -23.81 9.94
CA MET A 1 24.64 -23.72 9.71
C MET A 1 24.38 -23.17 9.64
N PRO A 2 24.17 -23.31 9.60
CA PRO A 2 23.78 -22.90 9.38
C PRO A 2 23.46 -22.16 9.12
N LEU A 3 23.41 -21.90 9.07
CA LEU A 3 23.17 -21.45 8.79
C LEU A 3 23.05 -20.96 8.24
N SER A 4 23.11 -21.02 8.08
CA SER A 4 23.01 -20.78 7.58
C SER A 4 23.00 -20.48 7.03
N PHE A 5 22.86 -20.52 6.76
CA PHE A 5 22.71 -20.48 6.29
C PHE A 5 22.54 -20.17 5.78
N GLY A 6 22.85 -20.27 5.67
CA GLY A 6 22.56 -20.06 5.22
C GLY A 6 21.82 -19.38 4.87
N GLY A 7 21.51 -19.27 4.88
CA GLY A 7 20.67 -18.84 4.45
C GLY A 7 20.19 -17.77 4.49
N HIS A 8 20.30 -17.63 4.63
CA HIS A 8 19.85 -16.67 4.57
C HIS A 8 19.56 -15.66 3.63
N PRO A 9 20.08 -15.42 2.52
CA PRO A 9 19.61 -14.46 1.53
C PRO A 9 18.19 -14.73 1.07
N PHE A 10 17.73 -15.91 1.26
CA PHE A 10 16.34 -16.22 0.90
C PHE A 10 15.35 -15.37 1.65
N PHE A 11 15.62 -15.06 2.87
CA PHE A 11 14.71 -14.24 3.65
C PHE A 11 14.60 -12.84 3.10
N ALA A 12 15.70 -12.36 2.55
CA ALA A 12 15.70 -11.03 1.96
C ALA A 12 14.78 -10.93 0.77
N LEU A 13 14.48 -12.06 0.15
CA LEU A 13 13.61 -12.07 -1.01
C LEU A 13 12.13 -12.14 -0.65
N PHE A 14 11.83 -12.45 0.59
CA PHE A 14 10.43 -12.48 1.03
C PHE A 14 10.04 -11.10 1.49
N ILE A 15 9.49 -10.37 0.58
CA ILE A 15 8.99 -9.05 0.90
C ILE A 15 7.52 -9.19 1.23
N ILE A 16 7.19 -8.98 2.48
CA ILE A 16 5.80 -9.01 2.89
C ILE A 16 5.25 -7.62 2.68
N MET A 17 4.37 -7.51 1.70
CA MET A 17 3.75 -6.24 1.40
C MET A 17 2.58 -6.02 2.34
N GLU A 18 2.59 -4.92 3.06
CA GLU A 18 1.50 -4.59 3.96
C GLU A 18 0.28 -4.16 3.17
N ILE A 19 -0.88 -4.51 3.66
CA ILE A 19 -2.13 -4.26 2.94
C ILE A 19 -3.13 -3.61 3.89
N LEU A 20 -3.71 -2.50 3.43
CA LEU A 20 -4.84 -1.88 4.11
C LEU A 20 -6.08 -2.16 3.27
N ASP A 21 -7.04 -2.86 3.85
CA ASP A 21 -8.27 -3.20 3.15
C ASP A 21 -9.37 -2.24 3.60
N LEU A 22 -9.78 -1.37 2.69
CA LEU A 22 -10.84 -0.39 2.97
C LEU A 22 -12.21 -0.87 2.51
N HIS A 23 -12.29 -2.10 2.05
CA HIS A 23 -13.57 -2.66 1.64
C HIS A 23 -14.52 -2.64 2.84
N GLY A 24 -15.68 -2.04 2.65
CA GLY A 24 -16.66 -1.96 3.73
C GLY A 24 -16.41 -0.86 4.75
N VAL A 25 -15.31 -0.14 4.63
CA VAL A 25 -15.02 0.97 5.54
C VAL A 25 -15.82 2.19 5.10
N ARG A 26 -16.38 2.89 6.06
CA ARG A 26 -17.15 4.10 5.76
C ARG A 26 -16.20 5.21 5.32
N HIS A 27 -16.65 6.01 4.37
CA HIS A 27 -15.80 7.07 3.83
C HIS A 27 -15.34 8.03 4.90
N GLU A 28 -16.18 8.30 5.89
CA GLU A 28 -15.82 9.23 6.95
C GLU A 28 -14.71 8.69 7.84
N ASP A 29 -14.51 7.37 7.86
CA ASP A 29 -13.46 6.75 8.66
C ASP A 29 -12.21 6.47 7.84
N ALA A 30 -12.31 6.51 6.53
CA ALA A 30 -11.27 6.05 5.64
C ALA A 30 -10.00 6.89 5.75
N GLU A 31 -10.16 8.21 5.76
CA GLU A 31 -9.01 9.11 5.76
C GLU A 31 -8.11 8.84 6.97
N PHE A 32 -8.73 8.69 8.12
CA PHE A 32 -7.99 8.43 9.35
C PHE A 32 -7.22 7.09 9.27
N LYS A 33 -7.89 6.06 8.75
CA LYS A 33 -7.24 4.75 8.63
C LYS A 33 -6.09 4.80 7.64
N ILE A 34 -6.25 5.54 6.56
CA ILE A 34 -5.20 5.65 5.56
C ILE A 34 -3.98 6.38 6.15
N HIS A 35 -4.22 7.49 6.86
CA HIS A 35 -3.12 8.22 7.49
C HIS A 35 -2.34 7.33 8.45
N ARG A 36 -3.05 6.58 9.28
CA ARG A 36 -2.38 5.70 10.23
C ARG A 36 -1.58 4.62 9.53
N PHE A 37 -2.14 4.08 8.45
CA PHE A 37 -1.46 3.04 7.71
C PHE A 37 -0.20 3.57 7.04
N ILE A 38 -0.31 4.68 6.35
CA ILE A 38 0.81 5.28 5.64
C ILE A 38 1.93 5.66 6.61
N TYR A 39 1.54 6.17 7.77
CA TYR A 39 2.52 6.63 8.75
C TYR A 39 3.49 5.54 9.19
N ARG A 40 3.01 4.31 9.24
CA ARG A 40 3.81 3.20 9.75
C ARG A 40 4.15 2.14 8.72
N ALA A 41 3.61 2.23 7.53
CA ALA A 41 3.82 1.19 6.52
C ALA A 41 5.21 1.26 5.93
N SER A 42 5.69 0.11 5.51
CA SER A 42 6.89 0.05 4.68
C SER A 42 6.43 0.04 3.23
N PHE A 43 7.22 0.64 2.36
CA PHE A 43 6.85 0.73 0.96
C PHE A 43 7.66 -0.25 0.13
N PRO A 44 7.08 -0.82 -0.90
CA PRO A 44 5.71 -0.59 -1.36
C PRO A 44 4.67 -1.25 -0.46
N CYS A 45 3.46 -0.71 -0.51
CA CYS A 45 2.34 -1.29 0.22
C CYS A 45 1.09 -1.21 -0.65
N LYS A 46 0.02 -1.86 -0.22
CA LYS A 46 -1.21 -1.89 -0.99
C LYS A 46 -2.37 -1.33 -0.20
N ILE A 47 -3.30 -0.70 -0.91
CA ILE A 47 -4.55 -0.26 -0.31
C ILE A 47 -5.69 -0.75 -1.20
N ILE A 48 -6.56 -1.55 -0.63
CA ILE A 48 -7.70 -2.10 -1.35
C ILE A 48 -8.85 -1.12 -1.19
N THR A 49 -9.26 -0.52 -2.29
CA THR A 49 -10.35 0.45 -2.30
C THR A 49 -11.66 -0.15 -2.75
N GLY A 50 -11.61 -1.29 -3.41
CA GLY A 50 -12.75 -1.79 -4.13
C GLY A 50 -13.00 -0.91 -5.35
N HIS A 51 -14.21 -0.94 -5.87
CA HIS A 51 -14.52 -0.21 -7.09
C HIS A 51 -15.16 1.15 -6.82
N SER A 52 -15.10 1.62 -5.58
CA SER A 52 -15.67 2.90 -5.21
C SER A 52 -14.78 4.05 -5.69
N ALA A 53 -15.31 4.88 -6.57
CA ALA A 53 -14.58 6.04 -7.04
C ALA A 53 -14.31 7.01 -5.89
N ALA A 54 -15.29 7.17 -5.00
CA ALA A 54 -15.12 8.06 -3.86
C ALA A 54 -14.00 7.60 -2.95
N MET A 55 -13.91 6.29 -2.70
CA MET A 55 -12.84 5.76 -1.87
C MET A 55 -11.47 5.97 -2.53
N LYS A 56 -11.40 5.77 -3.84
CA LYS A 56 -10.15 5.99 -4.57
C LYS A 56 -9.71 7.44 -4.47
N ASP A 57 -10.66 8.37 -4.54
CA ASP A 57 -10.33 9.78 -4.42
C ASP A 57 -9.77 10.10 -3.04
N ILE A 58 -10.37 9.52 -2.00
CA ILE A 58 -9.89 9.75 -0.64
C ILE A 58 -8.45 9.23 -0.50
N VAL A 59 -8.20 8.03 -1.00
CA VAL A 59 -6.88 7.43 -0.92
C VAL A 59 -5.87 8.28 -1.66
N ASN A 60 -6.20 8.69 -2.88
CA ASN A 60 -5.27 9.47 -3.69
C ASN A 60 -4.99 10.84 -3.08
N SER A 61 -5.96 11.44 -2.42
CA SER A 61 -5.73 12.71 -1.73
C SER A 61 -4.71 12.56 -0.62
N VAL A 62 -4.82 11.49 0.16
CA VAL A 62 -3.88 11.27 1.25
C VAL A 62 -2.50 10.94 0.70
N ILE A 63 -2.45 10.12 -0.33
CA ILE A 63 -1.17 9.74 -0.95
C ILE A 63 -0.43 10.98 -1.42
N LYS A 64 -1.15 11.93 -2.00
CA LYS A 64 -0.53 13.18 -2.46
C LYS A 64 0.01 14.01 -1.30
N GLU A 65 -0.67 14.00 -0.17
CA GLU A 65 -0.19 14.75 0.99
C GLU A 65 1.16 14.25 1.46
N TYR A 66 1.43 12.95 1.29
CA TYR A 66 2.70 12.36 1.69
C TYR A 66 3.71 12.33 0.57
N ASP A 67 3.37 12.93 -0.57
CA ASP A 67 4.26 12.96 -1.72
C ASP A 67 4.64 11.55 -2.17
N LEU A 68 3.66 10.67 -2.17
CA LEU A 68 3.84 9.29 -2.59
C LEU A 68 3.21 9.09 -3.95
N LYS A 69 3.52 7.94 -4.56
CA LYS A 69 2.95 7.56 -5.84
C LYS A 69 2.07 6.34 -5.68
N SER A 70 1.14 6.17 -6.60
CA SER A 70 0.30 4.99 -6.61
C SER A 70 0.00 4.58 -8.04
N HIS A 71 -0.29 3.30 -8.20
CA HIS A 71 -0.75 2.77 -9.48
C HIS A 71 -1.63 1.58 -9.18
N TYR A 72 -2.48 1.23 -10.13
CA TYR A 72 -3.32 0.05 -9.97
C TYR A 72 -2.47 -1.20 -10.04
N GLU A 73 -2.88 -2.21 -9.30
CA GLU A 73 -2.14 -3.47 -9.27
C GLU A 73 -2.07 -4.08 -10.67
N ASN A 74 -3.18 -4.04 -11.39
CA ASN A 74 -3.17 -4.48 -12.77
C ASN A 74 -4.40 -3.90 -13.49
N TYR A 75 -4.48 -4.10 -14.80
CA TYR A 75 -5.57 -3.54 -15.58
C TYR A 75 -6.93 -4.08 -15.19
N VAL A 76 -6.97 -5.34 -14.84
CA VAL A 76 -8.23 -6.00 -14.54
C VAL A 76 -8.71 -5.62 -13.16
N ASN A 77 -7.80 -5.58 -12.20
CA ASN A 77 -8.16 -5.30 -10.82
C ASN A 77 -7.77 -3.88 -10.45
N ASN A 78 -8.68 -2.96 -10.74
CA ASN A 78 -8.43 -1.56 -10.38
C ASN A 78 -9.00 -1.20 -9.01
N GLY A 79 -9.36 -2.21 -8.22
CA GLY A 79 -9.78 -1.98 -6.84
C GLY A 79 -8.64 -2.06 -5.85
N CYS A 80 -7.42 -2.23 -6.32
CA CYS A 80 -6.25 -2.33 -5.45
C CYS A 80 -5.16 -1.40 -5.95
N LEU A 81 -4.71 -0.50 -5.08
CA LEU A 81 -3.65 0.45 -5.40
C LEU A 81 -2.36 0.04 -4.73
N VAL A 82 -1.28 0.06 -5.49
CA VAL A 82 0.05 -0.14 -4.96
C VAL A 82 0.66 1.23 -4.72
N VAL A 83 1.12 1.46 -3.50
CA VAL A 83 1.67 2.75 -3.10
C VAL A 83 3.18 2.63 -2.98
N THR A 84 3.89 3.53 -3.62
CA THR A 84 5.34 3.50 -3.64
C THR A 84 5.88 4.87 -3.23
N GLU A 85 7.13 4.86 -2.80
CA GLU A 85 7.80 6.11 -2.45
C GLU A 85 8.15 6.86 -3.73
N HIS A 86 8.06 8.19 -3.64
CA HIS A 86 8.47 9.04 -4.73
C HIS A 86 9.97 9.24 -4.62
N ARG A 87 10.69 8.72 -5.58
CA ARG A 87 12.13 8.85 -5.58
C ARG A 87 12.60 9.69 -6.74
N ASN A 88 13.43 10.63 -6.42
CA ASN A 88 14.04 11.45 -7.43
C ASN A 88 15.43 10.90 -7.74
N GLY A 89 15.56 10.37 -8.84
CA GLY A 89 16.84 9.95 -9.28
C GLY A 89 17.35 8.67 -8.94
#